data_e8fde8d9daacb5b152c71d898b6020b0
#
_entry.id   e8fde8d9daacb5b152c71d898b6020b0
#
_cell.length_a   1.000
_cell.length_b   1.000
_cell.length_c   1.000
_cell.angle_alpha   90.00
_cell.angle_beta   90.00
_cell.angle_gamma   90.00
#
_symmetry.space_group_name_H-M   'P 1'
#
loop_
_entity.id
_entity.type
_entity.pdbx_description
1 polymer ?
#
loop_
_entity_poly.entity_id
_entity_poly.type
_entity_poly.pdbx_seq_one_letter_code
_entity_poly.pdbx_strand_id
1 'polypeptide(L)'
;MSRLTTIALIGMGAAVVAFSCGFQAQPVRKTRAYYEEREEVVWEVPMKEKLIALTFDDGPNPVTTMQILDLLARYEAKSTFFVVGKRMEKFPEVVKREALEGHEVANHTYSHLYLNSKISRSKLLEELNRTEDQIVGLTGKHCPWFRPPGGFFNDTVVQVARERGYTTVLWSWHQDTKDWRAPGTRAIVEKVLKNARNGDIVLFHDHVAGSTQTVQALETILPELKRRGYRMVTVSELIKHKKTKSLLGKNRD
;
A
#
# COMPACT_ATOMS: atom_id res chain seq x y z
N MET A 1 -20.15 -88.55 45.22
CA MET A 1 -20.89 -87.76 44.20
C MET A 1 -20.58 -86.30 44.49
N SER A 2 -19.59 -85.72 43.81
CA SER A 2 -19.07 -84.40 44.04
C SER A 2 -19.54 -83.48 42.87
N ARG A 3 -20.24 -82.44 43.19
CA ARG A 3 -20.67 -81.41 42.17
C ARG A 3 -19.60 -80.30 42.15
N LEU A 4 -18.92 -80.20 41.05
CA LEU A 4 -18.06 -79.04 40.73
C LEU A 4 -18.90 -77.82 40.29
N THR A 5 -18.73 -76.74 41.02
CA THR A 5 -19.40 -75.51 40.66
C THR A 5 -18.35 -74.62 39.88
N THR A 6 -18.61 -74.36 38.61
CA THR A 6 -17.79 -73.50 37.77
C THR A 6 -18.17 -72.05 38.02
N ILE A 7 -17.23 -71.23 38.48
CA ILE A 7 -17.39 -69.77 38.65
C ILE A 7 -16.90 -69.12 37.33
N ALA A 8 -17.83 -68.49 36.64
CA ALA A 8 -17.50 -67.65 35.46
C ALA A 8 -17.07 -66.24 35.94
N LEU A 9 -15.83 -65.86 35.65
CA LEU A 9 -15.35 -64.51 35.81
C LEU A 9 -15.81 -63.68 34.58
N ILE A 10 -16.66 -62.68 34.84
CA ILE A 10 -17.02 -61.66 33.85
C ILE A 10 -16.00 -60.51 33.95
N GLY A 11 -15.08 -60.42 32.98
CA GLY A 11 -14.16 -59.31 32.88
C GLY A 11 -14.88 -58.08 32.33
N MET A 12 -15.08 -57.05 33.13
CA MET A 12 -15.48 -55.72 32.70
C MET A 12 -14.30 -54.98 32.07
N GLY A 13 -14.25 -54.98 30.74
CA GLY A 13 -13.32 -54.14 29.97
C GLY A 13 -13.77 -52.67 30.01
N ALA A 14 -13.09 -51.83 30.76
CA ALA A 14 -13.29 -50.38 30.72
C ALA A 14 -12.68 -49.82 29.42
N ALA A 15 -13.51 -49.42 28.47
CA ALA A 15 -13.09 -48.70 27.28
C ALA A 15 -12.73 -47.25 27.70
N VAL A 16 -11.47 -46.91 27.71
CA VAL A 16 -11.01 -45.54 27.88
C VAL A 16 -11.20 -44.80 26.57
N VAL A 17 -12.26 -44.03 26.44
CA VAL A 17 -12.47 -43.10 25.33
C VAL A 17 -11.59 -41.88 25.57
N ALA A 18 -10.42 -41.84 24.91
CA ALA A 18 -9.58 -40.65 24.90
C ALA A 18 -10.26 -39.57 24.04
N PHE A 19 -10.88 -38.60 24.69
CA PHE A 19 -11.30 -37.36 24.05
C PHE A 19 -10.04 -36.55 23.71
N SER A 20 -9.56 -36.65 22.47
CA SER A 20 -8.59 -35.70 21.93
C SER A 20 -9.33 -34.39 21.68
N CYS A 21 -9.26 -33.48 22.65
CA CYS A 21 -9.68 -32.09 22.48
C CYS A 21 -8.75 -31.45 21.48
N GLY A 22 -9.12 -31.50 20.20
CA GLY A 22 -8.42 -30.78 19.15
C GLY A 22 -8.53 -29.29 19.41
N PHE A 23 -7.50 -28.71 19.99
CA PHE A 23 -7.34 -27.26 20.09
C PHE A 23 -7.18 -26.75 18.65
N GLN A 24 -8.27 -26.41 17.97
CA GLN A 24 -8.23 -25.64 16.74
C GLN A 24 -7.76 -24.24 17.12
N ALA A 25 -6.48 -23.99 16.88
CA ALA A 25 -5.92 -22.65 17.05
C ALA A 25 -6.78 -21.67 16.23
N GLN A 26 -7.45 -20.77 16.90
CA GLN A 26 -8.21 -19.71 16.24
C GLN A 26 -7.24 -18.95 15.33
N PRO A 27 -7.62 -18.64 14.07
CA PRO A 27 -6.76 -17.89 13.18
C PRO A 27 -6.40 -16.56 13.85
N VAL A 28 -5.11 -16.36 14.12
CA VAL A 28 -4.61 -15.12 14.71
C VAL A 28 -4.97 -13.99 13.75
N ARG A 29 -5.84 -13.07 14.20
CA ARG A 29 -6.19 -11.87 13.41
C ARG A 29 -4.93 -11.03 13.25
N LYS A 30 -4.35 -11.01 12.06
CA LYS A 30 -3.18 -10.22 11.73
C LYS A 30 -3.50 -8.73 11.86
N THR A 31 -2.74 -8.04 12.69
CA THR A 31 -2.90 -6.61 12.95
C THR A 31 -2.00 -5.79 12.03
N ARG A 32 -2.15 -4.47 12.01
CA ARG A 32 -1.21 -3.56 11.35
C ARG A 32 0.23 -3.83 11.79
N ALA A 33 0.49 -3.95 13.10
CA ALA A 33 1.81 -4.23 13.65
C ALA A 33 2.43 -5.51 13.08
N TYR A 34 1.62 -6.57 12.91
CA TYR A 34 2.08 -7.81 12.29
C TYR A 34 2.71 -7.61 10.91
N TYR A 35 2.10 -6.79 10.07
CA TYR A 35 2.60 -6.52 8.71
C TYR A 35 3.75 -5.51 8.70
N GLU A 36 3.73 -4.52 9.60
CA GLU A 36 4.80 -3.51 9.71
C GLU A 36 6.11 -4.11 10.21
N GLU A 37 6.08 -5.00 11.21
CA GLU A 37 7.24 -5.73 11.74
C GLU A 37 7.91 -6.61 10.67
N ARG A 38 7.13 -7.09 9.70
CA ARG A 38 7.60 -7.91 8.58
C ARG A 38 7.99 -7.09 7.35
N GLU A 39 7.84 -5.80 7.40
CA GLU A 39 8.01 -4.88 6.25
C GLU A 39 7.15 -5.30 5.03
N GLU A 40 6.00 -5.92 5.27
CA GLU A 40 5.09 -6.41 4.23
C GLU A 40 4.10 -5.35 3.76
N VAL A 41 3.69 -4.46 4.67
CA VAL A 41 2.80 -3.34 4.39
C VAL A 41 3.33 -2.08 5.08
N VAL A 42 3.33 -0.96 4.38
CA VAL A 42 3.79 0.34 4.87
C VAL A 42 2.62 1.32 4.86
N TRP A 43 2.39 2.02 5.98
CA TRP A 43 1.39 3.10 6.10
C TRP A 43 2.04 4.47 6.25
N GLU A 44 3.14 4.53 6.95
CA GLU A 44 3.93 5.73 7.21
C GLU A 44 5.36 5.31 7.61
N VAL A 45 6.27 6.25 7.61
CA VAL A 45 7.66 6.02 7.98
C VAL A 45 8.07 7.04 9.04
N PRO A 46 7.69 6.87 10.33
CA PRO A 46 7.99 7.83 11.38
C PRO A 46 9.47 8.15 11.47
N MET A 47 9.82 9.45 11.45
CA MET A 47 11.19 9.93 11.45
C MET A 47 11.32 11.33 12.06
N LYS A 48 12.57 11.78 12.27
CA LYS A 48 12.85 13.14 12.78
C LYS A 48 12.89 14.18 11.67
N GLU A 49 13.28 13.79 10.47
CA GLU A 49 13.40 14.65 9.31
C GLU A 49 12.02 15.07 8.80
N LYS A 50 11.92 16.32 8.33
CA LYS A 50 10.72 16.83 7.68
C LYS A 50 10.63 16.32 6.23
N LEU A 51 10.39 15.03 6.09
CA LEU A 51 10.08 14.37 4.81
C LEU A 51 8.62 13.95 4.80
N ILE A 52 8.01 14.05 3.62
CA ILE A 52 6.62 13.63 3.38
C ILE A 52 6.52 13.09 1.95
N ALA A 53 5.80 11.99 1.76
CA ALA A 53 5.51 11.44 0.44
C ALA A 53 4.09 11.82 0.02
N LEU A 54 3.96 12.57 -1.07
CA LEU A 54 2.69 12.80 -1.73
C LEU A 54 2.49 11.69 -2.75
N THR A 55 1.38 10.98 -2.68
CA THR A 55 1.11 9.83 -3.56
C THR A 55 -0.21 10.01 -4.27
N PHE A 56 -0.27 9.56 -5.53
CA PHE A 56 -1.42 9.74 -6.41
C PHE A 56 -1.87 8.40 -6.98
N ASP A 57 -3.16 8.10 -6.85
CA ASP A 57 -3.77 6.85 -7.31
C ASP A 57 -4.64 7.12 -8.56
N ASP A 58 -4.99 6.03 -9.28
CA ASP A 58 -5.95 5.98 -10.37
C ASP A 58 -5.50 6.57 -11.72
N GLY A 59 -4.36 7.24 -11.78
CA GLY A 59 -3.80 7.77 -13.02
C GLY A 59 -3.29 6.73 -14.02
N PRO A 60 -2.69 7.19 -15.12
CA PRO A 60 -2.52 8.59 -15.51
C PRO A 60 -3.78 9.23 -16.12
N ASN A 61 -3.87 10.55 -16.04
CA ASN A 61 -4.86 11.36 -16.71
C ASN A 61 -4.16 12.43 -17.60
N PRO A 62 -4.55 12.62 -18.86
CA PRO A 62 -3.83 13.51 -19.77
C PRO A 62 -3.98 15.01 -19.44
N VAL A 63 -4.87 15.36 -18.51
CA VAL A 63 -5.08 16.75 -18.07
C VAL A 63 -4.62 16.93 -16.64
N THR A 64 -5.25 16.24 -15.67
CA THR A 64 -4.99 16.46 -14.26
C THR A 64 -3.61 15.96 -13.81
N THR A 65 -3.14 14.81 -14.29
CA THR A 65 -1.78 14.35 -13.98
C THR A 65 -0.73 15.31 -14.53
N MET A 66 -0.93 15.83 -15.78
CA MET A 66 -0.02 16.82 -16.36
C MET A 66 0.04 18.11 -15.55
N GLN A 67 -1.11 18.62 -15.06
CA GLN A 67 -1.17 19.80 -14.21
C GLN A 67 -0.48 19.54 -12.85
N ILE A 68 -0.64 18.35 -12.28
CA ILE A 68 0.04 17.94 -11.04
C ILE A 68 1.56 17.93 -11.25
N LEU A 69 2.05 17.36 -12.35
CA LEU A 69 3.48 17.35 -12.69
C LEU A 69 4.06 18.77 -12.80
N ASP A 70 3.34 19.69 -13.46
CA ASP A 70 3.75 21.10 -13.55
C ASP A 70 3.87 21.76 -12.16
N LEU A 71 2.92 21.46 -11.26
CA LEU A 71 2.95 21.95 -9.89
C LEU A 71 4.11 21.34 -9.10
N LEU A 72 4.31 20.03 -9.18
CA LEU A 72 5.41 19.33 -8.50
C LEU A 72 6.77 19.86 -8.95
N ALA A 73 6.96 20.09 -10.27
CA ALA A 73 8.18 20.66 -10.82
C ALA A 73 8.47 22.06 -10.25
N ARG A 74 7.46 22.93 -10.17
CA ARG A 74 7.57 24.29 -9.62
C ARG A 74 8.09 24.33 -8.18
N TYR A 75 7.74 23.33 -7.39
CA TYR A 75 8.14 23.25 -5.98
C TYR A 75 9.27 22.25 -5.72
N GLU A 76 9.92 21.72 -6.78
CA GLU A 76 11.01 20.72 -6.68
C GLU A 76 10.57 19.47 -5.89
N ALA A 77 9.28 19.16 -5.93
CA ALA A 77 8.69 18.01 -5.25
C ALA A 77 8.82 16.74 -6.11
N LYS A 78 9.07 15.61 -5.46
CA LYS A 78 8.98 14.29 -6.07
C LYS A 78 7.87 13.48 -5.41
N SER A 79 7.20 12.64 -6.20
CA SER A 79 6.02 11.91 -5.79
C SER A 79 6.04 10.49 -6.31
N THR A 80 5.14 9.65 -5.79
CA THR A 80 4.91 8.29 -6.29
C THR A 80 3.50 8.21 -6.86
N PHE A 81 3.38 7.80 -8.12
CA PHE A 81 2.11 7.61 -8.81
C PHE A 81 1.80 6.11 -8.88
N PHE A 82 0.68 5.69 -8.29
CA PHE A 82 0.17 4.34 -8.37
C PHE A 82 -0.78 4.23 -9.56
N VAL A 83 -0.24 3.74 -10.67
CA VAL A 83 -0.88 3.83 -11.99
C VAL A 83 -1.71 2.59 -12.33
N VAL A 84 -2.81 2.81 -13.02
CA VAL A 84 -3.72 1.77 -13.51
C VAL A 84 -3.31 1.36 -14.92
N GLY A 85 -3.02 0.07 -15.15
CA GLY A 85 -2.51 -0.45 -16.41
C GLY A 85 -3.32 -0.04 -17.64
N LYS A 86 -4.65 -0.19 -17.59
CA LYS A 86 -5.57 0.23 -18.68
C LYS A 86 -5.46 1.72 -19.03
N ARG A 87 -5.04 2.55 -18.09
CA ARG A 87 -4.88 3.98 -18.31
C ARG A 87 -3.51 4.30 -18.90
N MET A 88 -2.47 3.56 -18.49
CA MET A 88 -1.15 3.66 -19.11
C MET A 88 -1.19 3.32 -20.62
N GLU A 89 -1.99 2.33 -21.03
CA GLU A 89 -2.19 2.02 -22.47
C GLU A 89 -2.76 3.20 -23.23
N LYS A 90 -3.64 3.98 -22.60
CA LYS A 90 -4.29 5.13 -23.24
C LYS A 90 -3.41 6.38 -23.24
N PHE A 91 -2.57 6.54 -22.23
CA PHE A 91 -1.81 7.78 -21.99
C PHE A 91 -0.33 7.49 -21.65
N PRO A 92 0.39 6.74 -22.51
CA PRO A 92 1.76 6.30 -22.22
C PRO A 92 2.74 7.48 -22.08
N GLU A 93 2.49 8.59 -22.78
CA GLU A 93 3.36 9.77 -22.73
C GLU A 93 3.33 10.48 -21.37
N VAL A 94 2.19 10.38 -20.64
CA VAL A 94 2.09 10.92 -19.30
C VAL A 94 2.99 10.12 -18.34
N VAL A 95 2.96 8.78 -18.44
CA VAL A 95 3.81 7.89 -17.61
C VAL A 95 5.29 8.11 -17.90
N LYS A 96 5.67 8.27 -19.17
CA LYS A 96 7.05 8.62 -19.53
C LYS A 96 7.48 9.94 -18.90
N ARG A 97 6.60 10.94 -18.88
CA ARG A 97 6.87 12.23 -18.24
C ARG A 97 7.05 12.08 -16.74
N GLU A 98 6.17 11.32 -16.04
CA GLU A 98 6.33 11.02 -14.62
C GLU A 98 7.74 10.47 -14.32
N ALA A 99 8.18 9.47 -15.10
CA ALA A 99 9.47 8.84 -14.92
C ALA A 99 10.66 9.76 -15.26
N LEU A 100 10.57 10.52 -16.35
CA LEU A 100 11.62 11.45 -16.79
C LEU A 100 11.83 12.60 -15.80
N GLU A 101 10.77 13.07 -15.15
CA GLU A 101 10.83 14.10 -14.14
C GLU A 101 11.27 13.55 -12.77
N GLY A 102 11.57 12.24 -12.66
CA GLY A 102 12.12 11.62 -11.44
C GLY A 102 11.07 11.27 -10.39
N HIS A 103 9.83 11.13 -10.82
CA HIS A 103 8.79 10.53 -9.99
C HIS A 103 8.86 9.00 -10.03
N GLU A 104 8.26 8.33 -9.06
CA GLU A 104 8.08 6.90 -9.09
C GLU A 104 6.75 6.53 -9.75
N VAL A 105 6.79 5.53 -10.61
CA VAL A 105 5.61 4.92 -11.23
C VAL A 105 5.43 3.54 -10.63
N ALA A 106 4.39 3.36 -9.83
CA ALA A 106 4.12 2.18 -9.01
C ALA A 106 2.83 1.46 -9.44
N ASN A 107 2.69 0.21 -9.04
CA ASN A 107 1.61 -0.67 -9.52
C ASN A 107 0.30 -0.44 -8.75
N HIS A 108 -0.82 -0.18 -9.49
CA HIS A 108 -2.18 -0.07 -8.95
C HIS A 108 -3.17 -1.04 -9.62
N THR A 109 -2.70 -2.21 -10.01
CA THR A 109 -3.38 -3.22 -10.82
C THR A 109 -3.65 -2.77 -12.27
N TYR A 110 -3.97 -3.73 -13.14
CA TYR A 110 -4.22 -3.42 -14.56
C TYR A 110 -5.58 -2.78 -14.80
N SER A 111 -6.63 -3.32 -14.17
CA SER A 111 -8.02 -2.90 -14.41
C SER A 111 -8.64 -2.11 -13.27
N HIS A 112 -7.86 -1.71 -12.26
CA HIS A 112 -8.34 -1.15 -11.00
C HIS A 112 -9.33 -2.10 -10.29
N LEU A 113 -8.96 -3.38 -10.24
CA LEU A 113 -9.81 -4.42 -9.70
C LEU A 113 -9.88 -4.35 -8.16
N TYR A 114 -11.09 -4.27 -7.60
CA TYR A 114 -11.27 -4.36 -6.16
C TYR A 114 -10.88 -5.74 -5.63
N LEU A 115 -9.89 -5.77 -4.73
CA LEU A 115 -9.29 -6.99 -4.19
C LEU A 115 -10.09 -7.51 -2.98
N ASN A 116 -11.30 -8.00 -3.22
CA ASN A 116 -12.12 -8.62 -2.18
C ASN A 116 -11.68 -10.07 -1.91
N SER A 117 -12.30 -10.72 -0.90
CA SER A 117 -11.97 -12.10 -0.49
C SER A 117 -12.20 -13.17 -1.56
N LYS A 118 -12.86 -12.85 -2.67
CA LYS A 118 -13.18 -13.77 -3.76
C LYS A 118 -12.18 -13.74 -4.92
N ILE A 119 -11.22 -12.81 -4.89
CA ILE A 119 -10.22 -12.75 -5.97
C ILE A 119 -9.34 -13.99 -5.95
N SER A 120 -9.20 -14.63 -7.12
CA SER A 120 -8.27 -15.74 -7.26
C SER A 120 -6.83 -15.25 -7.31
N ARG A 121 -5.91 -16.05 -6.78
CA ARG A 121 -4.48 -15.80 -6.86
C ARG A 121 -4.01 -15.57 -8.31
N SER A 122 -4.48 -16.39 -9.25
CA SER A 122 -4.14 -16.29 -10.68
C SER A 122 -4.59 -14.96 -11.29
N LYS A 123 -5.80 -14.49 -10.94
CA LYS A 123 -6.29 -13.21 -11.43
C LYS A 123 -5.49 -12.04 -10.88
N LEU A 124 -5.13 -12.07 -9.59
CA LEU A 124 -4.27 -11.04 -9.01
C LEU A 124 -2.88 -11.02 -9.67
N LEU A 125 -2.27 -12.18 -9.91
CA LEU A 125 -0.99 -12.28 -10.63
C LEU A 125 -1.08 -11.69 -12.04
N GLU A 126 -2.14 -11.98 -12.78
CA GLU A 126 -2.39 -11.39 -14.11
C GLU A 126 -2.44 -9.86 -14.05
N GLU A 127 -3.20 -9.30 -13.11
CA GLU A 127 -3.35 -7.86 -12.91
C GLU A 127 -2.01 -7.18 -12.61
N LEU A 128 -1.23 -7.77 -11.69
CA LEU A 128 0.08 -7.24 -11.31
C LEU A 128 1.10 -7.34 -12.45
N ASN A 129 1.18 -8.49 -13.12
CA ASN A 129 2.16 -8.73 -14.18
C ASN A 129 1.91 -7.81 -15.37
N ARG A 130 0.66 -7.70 -15.85
CA ARG A 130 0.33 -6.82 -16.98
C ARG A 130 0.68 -5.36 -16.71
N THR A 131 0.46 -4.90 -15.49
CA THR A 131 0.82 -3.54 -15.10
C THR A 131 2.33 -3.37 -15.03
N GLU A 132 3.04 -4.35 -14.46
CA GLU A 132 4.51 -4.32 -14.37
C GLU A 132 5.17 -4.29 -15.75
N ASP A 133 4.73 -5.15 -16.68
CA ASP A 133 5.27 -5.19 -18.03
C ASP A 133 5.17 -3.81 -18.73
N GLN A 134 4.07 -3.09 -18.47
CA GLN A 134 3.88 -1.73 -18.99
C GLN A 134 4.76 -0.71 -18.26
N ILE A 135 4.85 -0.76 -16.93
CA ILE A 135 5.72 0.13 -16.16
C ILE A 135 7.15 -0.01 -16.65
N VAL A 136 7.67 -1.24 -16.70
CA VAL A 136 9.04 -1.50 -17.14
C VAL A 136 9.23 -1.09 -18.62
N GLY A 137 8.26 -1.40 -19.47
CA GLY A 137 8.33 -1.04 -20.89
C GLY A 137 8.34 0.48 -21.14
N LEU A 138 7.65 1.28 -20.31
CA LEU A 138 7.56 2.73 -20.48
C LEU A 138 8.67 3.49 -19.72
N THR A 139 9.12 2.97 -18.58
CA THR A 139 10.05 3.68 -17.69
C THR A 139 11.45 3.08 -17.67
N GLY A 140 11.62 1.85 -18.16
CA GLY A 140 12.87 1.09 -18.07
C GLY A 140 13.21 0.59 -16.66
N LYS A 141 12.31 0.72 -15.70
CA LYS A 141 12.59 0.43 -14.27
C LYS A 141 11.44 -0.34 -13.62
N HIS A 142 11.79 -1.31 -12.79
CA HIS A 142 10.90 -1.89 -11.80
C HIS A 142 10.72 -0.93 -10.61
N CYS A 143 9.48 -0.75 -10.15
CA CYS A 143 9.19 -0.05 -8.90
C CYS A 143 8.67 -1.05 -7.87
N PRO A 144 9.27 -1.18 -6.67
CA PRO A 144 8.93 -2.24 -5.72
C PRO A 144 7.66 -1.94 -4.90
N TRP A 145 6.85 -1.00 -5.34
CA TRP A 145 5.65 -0.57 -4.61
C TRP A 145 4.38 -0.99 -5.34
N PHE A 146 3.46 -1.55 -4.57
CA PHE A 146 2.12 -1.88 -4.99
C PHE A 146 1.12 -1.27 -4.01
N ARG A 147 0.07 -0.66 -4.53
CA ARG A 147 -1.09 -0.24 -3.72
C ARG A 147 -2.34 -0.95 -4.23
N PRO A 148 -3.04 -1.70 -3.37
CA PRO A 148 -4.30 -2.33 -3.77
C PRO A 148 -5.41 -1.28 -3.93
N PRO A 149 -6.23 -1.34 -4.98
CA PRO A 149 -7.38 -0.45 -5.17
C PRO A 149 -8.26 -0.34 -3.93
N GLY A 150 -8.57 0.92 -3.53
CA GLY A 150 -9.33 1.21 -2.33
C GLY A 150 -8.64 0.83 -1.01
N GLY A 151 -7.38 0.45 -1.03
CA GLY A 151 -6.64 0.00 0.15
C GLY A 151 -7.08 -1.36 0.69
N PHE A 152 -7.85 -2.13 -0.06
CA PHE A 152 -8.33 -3.45 0.35
C PHE A 152 -7.27 -4.52 0.15
N PHE A 153 -6.84 -5.14 1.24
CA PHE A 153 -5.89 -6.24 1.21
C PHE A 153 -6.26 -7.34 2.23
N ASN A 154 -5.72 -8.51 1.98
CA ASN A 154 -5.74 -9.66 2.87
C ASN A 154 -4.40 -10.41 2.74
N ASP A 155 -4.24 -11.49 3.49
CA ASP A 155 -3.01 -12.29 3.45
C ASP A 155 -2.63 -12.75 2.05
N THR A 156 -3.60 -13.19 1.25
CA THR A 156 -3.35 -13.64 -0.12
C THR A 156 -2.82 -12.50 -0.98
N VAL A 157 -3.39 -11.30 -0.88
CA VAL A 157 -2.95 -10.12 -1.63
C VAL A 157 -1.52 -9.74 -1.26
N VAL A 158 -1.22 -9.68 0.05
CA VAL A 158 0.13 -9.34 0.53
C VAL A 158 1.15 -10.39 0.11
N GLN A 159 0.81 -11.68 0.24
CA GLN A 159 1.70 -12.77 -0.16
C GLN A 159 2.01 -12.74 -1.66
N VAL A 160 0.97 -12.61 -2.51
CA VAL A 160 1.14 -12.54 -3.97
C VAL A 160 1.97 -11.33 -4.38
N ALA A 161 1.72 -10.17 -3.78
CA ALA A 161 2.51 -8.97 -4.01
C ALA A 161 4.00 -9.22 -3.69
N ARG A 162 4.30 -9.79 -2.52
CA ARG A 162 5.68 -10.13 -2.11
C ARG A 162 6.38 -11.11 -3.06
N GLU A 163 5.69 -12.13 -3.52
CA GLU A 163 6.24 -13.10 -4.48
C GLU A 163 6.61 -12.46 -5.81
N ARG A 164 6.00 -11.31 -6.13
CA ARG A 164 6.34 -10.47 -7.29
C ARG A 164 7.36 -9.37 -6.99
N GLY A 165 7.94 -9.37 -5.80
CA GLY A 165 8.93 -8.37 -5.39
C GLY A 165 8.33 -7.05 -4.89
N TYR A 166 7.02 -7.01 -4.65
CA TYR A 166 6.36 -5.81 -4.16
C TYR A 166 6.25 -5.78 -2.63
N THR A 167 6.42 -4.60 -2.07
CA THR A 167 5.89 -4.24 -0.75
C THR A 167 4.58 -3.46 -0.95
N THR A 168 3.57 -3.81 -0.17
CA THR A 168 2.29 -3.10 -0.20
C THR A 168 2.42 -1.75 0.50
N VAL A 169 2.03 -0.68 -0.18
CA VAL A 169 2.07 0.69 0.36
C VAL A 169 0.66 1.23 0.48
N LEU A 170 0.24 1.55 1.68
CA LEU A 170 -1.00 2.27 1.97
C LEU A 170 -0.69 3.75 2.22
N TRP A 171 -1.40 4.40 3.16
CA TRP A 171 -1.20 5.80 3.50
C TRP A 171 -1.38 6.01 5.01
N SER A 172 -0.85 7.09 5.53
CA SER A 172 -1.09 7.50 6.91
C SER A 172 -2.59 7.75 7.10
N TRP A 173 -3.22 7.10 8.06
CA TRP A 173 -4.69 7.13 8.23
C TRP A 173 -5.26 8.55 8.36
N HIS A 174 -4.49 9.44 8.98
CA HIS A 174 -4.84 10.85 9.12
C HIS A 174 -4.61 11.67 7.84
N GLN A 175 -4.01 11.08 6.79
CA GLN A 175 -3.70 11.70 5.50
C GLN A 175 -4.52 11.11 4.33
N ASP A 176 -5.65 10.47 4.61
CA ASP A 176 -6.67 10.15 3.61
C ASP A 176 -7.46 11.41 3.27
N THR A 177 -7.16 12.00 2.12
CA THR A 177 -7.76 13.28 1.70
C THR A 177 -9.23 13.15 1.30
N LYS A 178 -9.65 11.95 0.89
CA LYS A 178 -10.98 11.65 0.33
C LYS A 178 -11.35 12.53 -0.86
N ASP A 179 -10.35 13.01 -1.61
CA ASP A 179 -10.51 13.88 -2.77
C ASP A 179 -11.39 13.25 -3.87
N TRP A 180 -11.39 11.91 -3.96
CA TRP A 180 -12.28 11.15 -4.83
C TRP A 180 -13.78 11.35 -4.55
N ARG A 181 -14.15 11.86 -3.36
CA ARG A 181 -15.53 12.25 -3.00
C ARG A 181 -15.88 13.68 -3.36
N ALA A 182 -14.94 14.42 -3.96
CA ALA A 182 -15.07 15.84 -4.24
C ALA A 182 -15.52 16.69 -3.02
N PRO A 183 -14.80 16.61 -1.86
CA PRO A 183 -15.23 17.26 -0.62
C PRO A 183 -15.06 18.78 -0.61
N GLY A 184 -14.54 19.35 -1.68
CA GLY A 184 -14.13 20.74 -1.81
C GLY A 184 -12.64 20.94 -1.58
N THR A 185 -12.03 21.82 -2.37
CA THR A 185 -10.59 22.14 -2.33
C THR A 185 -10.11 22.48 -0.91
N ARG A 186 -10.87 23.30 -0.18
CA ARG A 186 -10.53 23.69 1.20
C ARG A 186 -10.42 22.49 2.14
N ALA A 187 -11.35 21.53 2.05
CA ALA A 187 -11.34 20.34 2.91
C ALA A 187 -10.11 19.48 2.66
N ILE A 188 -9.67 19.35 1.40
CA ILE A 188 -8.44 18.64 1.03
C ILE A 188 -7.22 19.35 1.63
N VAL A 189 -7.11 20.67 1.45
CA VAL A 189 -6.02 21.49 2.00
C VAL A 189 -5.94 21.37 3.52
N GLU A 190 -7.06 21.55 4.22
CA GLU A 190 -7.11 21.45 5.68
C GLU A 190 -6.74 20.04 6.17
N LYS A 191 -7.21 19.01 5.47
CA LYS A 191 -6.90 17.62 5.82
C LYS A 191 -5.40 17.37 5.82
N VAL A 192 -4.69 17.82 4.80
CA VAL A 192 -3.24 17.62 4.69
C VAL A 192 -2.50 18.51 5.67
N LEU A 193 -2.72 19.82 5.62
CA LEU A 193 -1.87 20.79 6.33
C LEU A 193 -2.06 20.79 7.84
N LYS A 194 -3.26 20.47 8.36
CA LYS A 194 -3.49 20.35 9.80
C LYS A 194 -2.91 19.07 10.41
N ASN A 195 -2.72 18.04 9.58
CA ASN A 195 -2.31 16.73 10.06
C ASN A 195 -0.89 16.32 9.63
N ALA A 196 -0.18 17.14 8.83
CA ALA A 196 1.14 16.81 8.30
C ALA A 196 2.16 16.47 9.41
N ARG A 197 2.74 15.28 9.33
CA ARG A 197 3.78 14.77 10.24
C ARG A 197 4.96 14.27 9.44
N ASN A 198 6.12 14.22 10.09
CA ASN A 198 7.33 13.70 9.46
C ASN A 198 7.18 12.22 9.15
N GLY A 199 7.40 11.87 7.89
CA GLY A 199 7.29 10.50 7.42
C GLY A 199 5.90 10.07 6.96
N ASP A 200 4.95 11.01 6.84
CA ASP A 200 3.63 10.72 6.29
C ASP A 200 3.69 10.29 4.82
N ILE A 201 2.76 9.39 4.48
CA ILE A 201 2.38 9.06 3.11
C ILE A 201 0.96 9.60 2.93
N VAL A 202 0.80 10.60 2.06
CA VAL A 202 -0.48 11.28 1.79
C VAL A 202 -1.16 10.64 0.59
N LEU A 203 -2.45 10.32 0.71
CA LEU A 203 -3.26 9.80 -0.38
C LEU A 203 -3.98 10.92 -1.10
N PHE A 204 -3.74 11.00 -2.40
CA PHE A 204 -4.50 11.74 -3.39
C PHE A 204 -4.86 10.84 -4.57
N HIS A 205 -5.68 11.37 -5.48
CA HIS A 205 -5.97 10.75 -6.77
C HIS A 205 -5.70 11.78 -7.89
N ASP A 206 -4.90 11.40 -8.87
CA ASP A 206 -4.65 12.23 -10.05
C ASP A 206 -5.69 12.03 -11.15
N HIS A 207 -6.58 11.04 -10.96
CA HIS A 207 -7.77 10.86 -11.75
C HIS A 207 -9.03 10.75 -10.89
N VAL A 208 -9.79 11.85 -10.81
CA VAL A 208 -11.15 11.86 -10.26
C VAL A 208 -12.08 12.36 -11.36
N ALA A 209 -13.07 11.54 -11.74
CA ALA A 209 -13.97 11.87 -12.84
C ALA A 209 -14.71 13.21 -12.57
N GLY A 210 -14.58 14.15 -13.52
CA GLY A 210 -15.24 15.46 -13.44
C GLY A 210 -14.71 16.41 -12.35
N SER A 211 -13.57 16.10 -11.70
CA SER A 211 -13.01 16.93 -10.64
C SER A 211 -11.57 17.36 -10.89
N THR A 212 -11.27 18.62 -10.57
CA THR A 212 -9.92 19.19 -10.55
C THR A 212 -9.52 19.66 -9.14
N GLN A 213 -10.29 19.28 -8.11
CA GLN A 213 -10.09 19.77 -6.75
C GLN A 213 -8.71 19.41 -6.16
N THR A 214 -8.17 18.25 -6.52
CA THR A 214 -6.83 17.83 -6.11
C THR A 214 -5.78 18.78 -6.68
N VAL A 215 -5.84 19.12 -7.96
CA VAL A 215 -4.95 20.11 -8.60
C VAL A 215 -5.02 21.44 -7.86
N GLN A 216 -6.23 21.97 -7.66
CA GLN A 216 -6.45 23.24 -6.97
C GLN A 216 -5.95 23.21 -5.51
N ALA A 217 -6.12 22.08 -4.81
CA ALA A 217 -5.63 21.94 -3.45
C ALA A 217 -4.09 21.94 -3.38
N LEU A 218 -3.42 21.32 -4.35
CA LEU A 218 -1.97 21.29 -4.43
C LEU A 218 -1.35 22.67 -4.63
N GLU A 219 -2.03 23.62 -5.28
CA GLU A 219 -1.58 25.01 -5.40
C GLU A 219 -1.37 25.68 -4.03
N THR A 220 -2.10 25.24 -3.01
CA THR A 220 -1.94 25.73 -1.62
C THR A 220 -1.06 24.78 -0.79
N ILE A 221 -1.19 23.47 -0.95
CA ILE A 221 -0.49 22.47 -0.14
C ILE A 221 1.02 22.52 -0.37
N LEU A 222 1.48 22.55 -1.62
CA LEU A 222 2.90 22.45 -1.97
C LEU A 222 3.71 23.62 -1.42
N PRO A 223 3.35 24.91 -1.67
CA PRO A 223 4.08 26.04 -1.10
C PRO A 223 4.07 26.04 0.43
N GLU A 224 2.97 25.66 1.05
CA GLU A 224 2.86 25.65 2.51
C GLU A 224 3.70 24.55 3.14
N LEU A 225 3.74 23.34 2.58
CA LEU A 225 4.64 22.28 3.04
C LEU A 225 6.10 22.70 2.89
N LYS A 226 6.49 23.31 1.75
CA LYS A 226 7.84 23.83 1.52
C LYS A 226 8.18 24.92 2.54
N ARG A 227 7.27 25.87 2.82
CA ARG A 227 7.42 26.92 3.84
C ARG A 227 7.62 26.37 5.24
N ARG A 228 6.96 25.25 5.59
CA ARG A 228 7.13 24.53 6.86
C ARG A 228 8.44 23.73 6.90
N GLY A 229 9.21 23.73 5.83
CA GLY A 229 10.47 23.00 5.71
C GLY A 229 10.35 21.53 5.37
N TYR A 230 9.20 21.06 4.88
CA TYR A 230 9.07 19.71 4.37
C TYR A 230 9.72 19.58 3.00
N ARG A 231 10.48 18.51 2.82
CA ARG A 231 10.84 17.98 1.50
C ARG A 231 9.81 16.95 1.07
N MET A 232 9.26 17.15 -0.09
CA MET A 232 8.31 16.23 -0.70
C MET A 232 9.10 15.24 -1.56
N VAL A 233 9.07 13.98 -1.16
CA VAL A 233 9.94 12.92 -1.68
C VAL A 233 9.12 11.72 -2.15
N THR A 234 9.75 10.82 -2.91
CA THR A 234 9.13 9.54 -3.29
C THR A 234 9.02 8.59 -2.10
N VAL A 235 8.19 7.55 -2.22
CA VAL A 235 8.08 6.50 -1.20
C VAL A 235 9.43 5.81 -0.99
N SER A 236 10.17 5.53 -2.07
CA SER A 236 11.52 4.92 -1.96
C SER A 236 12.48 5.80 -1.16
N GLU A 237 12.51 7.11 -1.43
CA GLU A 237 13.37 8.02 -0.71
C GLU A 237 12.99 8.09 0.77
N LEU A 238 11.69 8.14 1.08
CA LEU A 238 11.18 8.14 2.44
C LEU A 238 11.64 6.90 3.23
N ILE A 239 11.49 5.71 2.65
CA ILE A 239 11.88 4.44 3.28
C ILE A 239 13.40 4.30 3.41
N LYS A 240 14.16 4.75 2.41
CA LYS A 240 15.63 4.74 2.44
C LYS A 240 16.18 5.54 3.62
N HIS A 241 15.61 6.70 3.91
CA HIS A 241 16.02 7.53 5.06
C HIS A 241 15.85 6.81 6.39
N LYS A 242 14.79 6.01 6.58
CA LYS A 242 14.60 5.18 7.78
C LYS A 242 15.72 4.14 7.92
N LYS A 243 16.01 3.40 6.84
CA LYS A 243 16.99 2.29 6.85
C LYS A 243 18.41 2.78 7.13
N THR A 244 18.84 3.88 6.52
CA THR A 244 20.18 4.45 6.72
C THR A 244 20.44 4.81 8.17
N LYS A 245 19.47 5.38 8.88
CA LYS A 245 19.62 5.75 10.30
C LYS A 245 19.59 4.57 11.24
N SER A 246 18.80 3.54 10.96
CA SER A 246 18.81 2.31 11.75
C SER A 246 20.18 1.63 11.72
N LEU A 247 20.90 1.68 10.60
CA LEU A 247 22.26 1.16 10.46
C LEU A 247 23.30 2.01 11.22
N LEU A 248 23.18 3.34 11.16
CA LEU A 248 24.10 4.27 11.85
C LEU A 248 23.91 4.29 13.38
N GLY A 249 22.69 4.00 13.85
CA GLY A 249 22.41 3.88 15.29
C GLY A 249 22.98 2.59 15.92
N LYS A 250 23.01 1.49 15.18
CA LYS A 250 23.56 0.21 15.65
C LYS A 250 25.11 0.16 15.74
N ASN A 251 25.79 1.09 15.12
CA ASN A 251 27.27 1.18 15.17
C ASN A 251 27.79 2.16 16.23
N ARG A 252 26.94 2.64 17.16
CA ARG A 252 27.32 3.56 18.23
C ARG A 252 27.16 3.01 19.64
N ASP A 253 26.73 1.73 19.74
CA ASP A 253 26.68 0.94 20.97
C ASP A 253 27.77 -0.15 20.90
#